data_a45e129999f528cd0015d1ad014c8f40
#
_entry.id   a45e129999f528cd0015d1ad014c8f40
#
_cell.length_a   1.000
_cell.length_b   1.000
_cell.length_c   1.000
_cell.angle_alpha   90.00
_cell.angle_beta   90.00
_cell.angle_gamma   90.00
#
_symmetry.space_group_name_H-M   'P 1'
#
loop_
_entity.id
_entity.type
_entity.pdbx_description
1 polymer ?
#
loop_
_entity_poly.entity_id
_entity_poly.type
_entity_poly.pdbx_seq_one_letter_code
_entity_poly.pdbx_strand_id
1 'polypeptide(L)'
;LVLTFIPANKTGPDNDKTQENRILYGKTYLKPYKEAWWEKYNSISSTKIDLDIEAIENGDISTLVGIWKNGRGKEMIINSDGTTGDGNRIKVIKDSSKKSSVPYVSLQSSNTSAAIGLFKIGFKNPMGDQSDSSRPRLIITQSAGNYDEDFYYY
;
A
#
# COMPACT_ATOMS: atom_id res chain seq x y z
N LEU A 1 0.31 -27.64 12.81
CA LEU A 1 1.44 -26.84 13.30
C LEU A 1 0.93 -25.42 13.57
N VAL A 2 1.05 -24.92 14.80
CA VAL A 2 0.50 -23.61 15.18
C VAL A 2 1.65 -22.69 15.54
N LEU A 3 1.67 -21.53 14.92
CA LEU A 3 2.51 -20.38 15.31
C LEU A 3 1.62 -19.44 16.14
N THR A 4 2.03 -19.15 17.35
CA THR A 4 1.34 -18.19 18.22
C THR A 4 2.21 -16.96 18.42
N PHE A 5 1.69 -15.81 18.02
CA PHE A 5 2.32 -14.52 18.24
C PHE A 5 1.94 -13.99 19.60
N ILE A 6 2.92 -13.69 20.44
CA ILE A 6 2.72 -13.17 21.80
C ILE A 6 3.33 -11.79 21.86
N PRO A 7 2.52 -10.73 21.96
CA PRO A 7 3.02 -9.37 22.09
C PRO A 7 3.84 -9.19 23.39
N ALA A 8 4.70 -8.18 23.38
CA ALA A 8 5.41 -7.75 24.58
C ALA A 8 4.44 -7.50 25.75
N ASN A 9 4.87 -7.82 26.95
CA ASN A 9 4.08 -7.68 28.19
C ASN A 9 2.81 -8.53 28.27
N LYS A 10 2.62 -9.52 27.37
CA LYS A 10 1.56 -10.52 27.49
C LYS A 10 2.14 -11.86 27.97
N THR A 11 1.42 -12.52 28.87
CA THR A 11 1.82 -13.82 29.37
C THR A 11 1.59 -14.89 28.30
N GLY A 12 2.60 -15.72 28.06
CA GLY A 12 2.48 -16.88 27.16
C GLY A 12 1.69 -18.03 27.79
N PRO A 13 1.33 -19.06 26.98
CA PRO A 13 0.54 -20.21 27.45
C PRO A 13 1.18 -21.01 28.58
N ASP A 14 2.49 -20.95 28.72
CA ASP A 14 3.30 -21.59 29.77
C ASP A 14 3.64 -20.67 30.93
N ASN A 15 2.88 -19.58 31.09
CA ASN A 15 3.10 -18.55 32.11
C ASN A 15 4.42 -17.76 31.96
N ASP A 16 5.02 -17.79 30.78
CA ASP A 16 6.18 -16.96 30.44
C ASP A 16 5.85 -15.47 30.54
N LYS A 17 6.66 -14.73 31.28
CA LYS A 17 6.48 -13.30 31.60
C LYS A 17 7.50 -12.41 30.91
N THR A 18 8.07 -12.83 29.80
CA THR A 18 9.03 -11.98 29.09
C THR A 18 8.36 -10.71 28.56
N GLN A 19 9.07 -9.60 28.60
CA GLN A 19 8.58 -8.30 28.13
C GLN A 19 8.75 -8.08 26.63
N GLU A 20 9.31 -9.06 25.93
CA GLU A 20 9.60 -8.97 24.50
C GLU A 20 8.50 -9.60 23.64
N ASN A 21 8.31 -9.09 22.42
CA ASN A 21 7.51 -9.77 21.42
C ASN A 21 8.15 -11.12 21.07
N ARG A 22 7.37 -12.18 20.99
CA ARG A 22 7.88 -13.53 20.72
C ARG A 22 6.89 -14.38 19.94
N ILE A 23 7.42 -15.41 19.31
CA ILE A 23 6.64 -16.40 18.59
C ILE A 23 6.81 -17.75 19.31
N LEU A 24 5.71 -18.36 19.70
CA LEU A 24 5.68 -19.73 20.17
C LEU A 24 5.50 -20.68 18.99
N TYR A 25 6.46 -21.57 18.79
CA TYR A 25 6.42 -22.64 17.80
C TYR A 25 6.40 -23.98 18.50
N GLY A 26 5.25 -24.64 18.50
CA GLY A 26 5.06 -25.84 19.28
C GLY A 26 5.23 -25.56 20.78
N LYS A 27 6.28 -26.13 21.41
CA LYS A 27 6.65 -25.86 22.82
C LYS A 27 7.89 -24.99 22.97
N THR A 28 8.41 -24.44 21.86
CA THR A 28 9.65 -23.67 21.87
C THR A 28 9.36 -22.22 21.53
N TYR A 29 9.82 -21.31 22.39
CA TYR A 29 9.81 -19.89 22.08
C TYR A 29 10.95 -19.56 21.11
N LEU A 30 10.57 -19.08 19.96
CA LEU A 30 11.50 -18.43 19.04
C LEU A 30 11.65 -16.99 19.53
N LYS A 31 12.73 -16.69 20.23
CA LYS A 31 13.09 -15.29 20.51
C LYS A 31 13.33 -14.60 19.17
N PRO A 32 12.79 -13.39 18.96
CA PRO A 32 13.17 -12.63 17.79
C PRO A 32 14.69 -12.54 17.76
N TYR A 33 15.27 -12.97 16.65
CA TYR A 33 16.69 -12.82 16.44
C TYR A 33 16.95 -11.31 16.45
N LYS A 34 17.49 -10.81 17.59
CA LYS A 34 17.82 -9.42 17.93
C LYS A 34 17.32 -8.36 16.93
N GLU A 35 16.51 -7.44 17.44
CA GLU A 35 16.22 -6.07 16.98
C GLU A 35 16.26 -5.78 15.46
N ALA A 36 17.27 -6.28 14.76
CA ALA A 36 17.46 -6.06 13.32
C ALA A 36 16.30 -6.56 12.44
N TRP A 37 15.51 -7.52 12.90
CA TRP A 37 14.42 -8.08 12.10
C TRP A 37 13.15 -7.23 12.18
N TRP A 38 12.81 -6.77 13.36
CA TRP A 38 11.68 -5.87 13.58
C TRP A 38 11.98 -4.46 13.08
N GLU A 39 13.22 -4.00 13.25
CA GLU A 39 13.66 -2.72 12.67
C GLU A 39 13.69 -2.80 11.15
N LYS A 40 14.14 -3.91 10.57
CA LYS A 40 14.10 -4.15 9.13
C LYS A 40 12.66 -4.29 8.62
N TYR A 41 11.77 -4.97 9.35
CA TYR A 41 10.36 -5.08 9.00
C TYR A 41 9.65 -3.73 9.17
N ASN A 42 9.89 -3.02 10.26
CA ASN A 42 9.35 -1.68 10.49
C ASN A 42 10.00 -0.63 9.59
N SER A 43 11.27 -0.78 9.22
CA SER A 43 11.89 0.08 8.21
C SER A 43 11.41 -0.22 6.79
N ILE A 44 11.09 -1.48 6.47
CA ILE A 44 10.41 -1.86 5.23
C ILE A 44 8.96 -1.36 5.21
N SER A 45 8.27 -1.37 6.36
CA SER A 45 6.91 -0.79 6.45
C SER A 45 6.91 0.73 6.62
N SER A 46 8.03 1.36 6.99
CA SER A 46 8.18 2.82 7.08
C SER A 46 8.90 3.45 5.88
N THR A 47 9.72 2.70 5.15
CA THR A 47 10.14 3.09 3.80
C THR A 47 8.98 2.81 2.86
N LYS A 48 8.16 3.81 2.63
CA LYS A 48 7.18 3.74 1.55
C LYS A 48 7.96 3.47 0.26
N ILE A 49 7.83 2.26 -0.25
CA ILE A 49 8.34 1.91 -1.57
C ILE A 49 7.62 2.83 -2.55
N ASP A 50 8.38 3.59 -3.33
CA ASP A 50 7.80 4.47 -4.34
C ASP A 50 7.08 3.63 -5.42
N LEU A 51 6.19 4.26 -6.18
CA LEU A 51 5.52 3.60 -7.28
C LEU A 51 6.51 3.33 -8.42
N ASP A 52 6.62 2.10 -8.85
CA ASP A 52 7.35 1.73 -10.06
C ASP A 52 6.41 1.78 -11.27
N ILE A 53 6.35 2.93 -11.91
CA ILE A 53 5.42 3.17 -13.03
C ILE A 53 5.72 2.24 -14.21
N GLU A 54 7.00 2.00 -14.51
CA GLU A 54 7.39 1.12 -15.62
C GLU A 54 6.97 -0.34 -15.35
N ALA A 55 7.22 -0.83 -14.14
CA ALA A 55 6.78 -2.17 -13.73
C ALA A 55 5.25 -2.29 -13.79
N ILE A 56 4.51 -1.29 -13.27
CA ILE A 56 3.04 -1.27 -13.31
C ILE A 56 2.53 -1.30 -14.75
N GLU A 57 3.08 -0.50 -15.64
CA GLU A 57 2.70 -0.46 -17.07
C GLU A 57 2.99 -1.78 -17.80
N ASN A 58 3.92 -2.58 -17.29
CA ASN A 58 4.25 -3.93 -17.78
C ASN A 58 3.50 -5.06 -17.04
N GLY A 59 2.60 -4.72 -16.13
CA GLY A 59 1.72 -5.68 -15.44
C GLY A 59 2.15 -6.09 -14.04
N ASP A 60 3.30 -5.62 -13.55
CA ASP A 60 3.72 -5.82 -12.16
C ASP A 60 3.16 -4.71 -11.27
N ILE A 61 2.06 -5.00 -10.59
CA ILE A 61 1.39 -4.05 -9.69
C ILE A 61 1.89 -4.11 -8.24
N SER A 62 3.02 -4.77 -7.98
CA SER A 62 3.51 -5.02 -6.61
C SER A 62 3.63 -3.73 -5.77
N THR A 63 4.02 -2.61 -6.37
CA THR A 63 4.11 -1.32 -5.69
C THR A 63 2.77 -0.62 -5.45
N LEU A 64 1.68 -1.12 -6.07
CA LEU A 64 0.31 -0.67 -5.79
C LEU A 64 -0.36 -1.48 -4.67
N VAL A 65 0.12 -2.69 -4.39
CA VAL A 65 -0.48 -3.58 -3.39
C VAL A 65 -0.42 -2.95 -2.00
N GLY A 66 -1.55 -2.92 -1.32
CA GLY A 66 -1.61 -2.39 0.05
C GLY A 66 -2.91 -1.67 0.37
N ILE A 67 -2.89 -0.98 1.49
CA ILE A 67 -4.00 -0.16 1.98
C ILE A 67 -3.67 1.31 1.74
N TRP A 68 -4.51 1.96 0.99
CA TRP A 68 -4.41 3.38 0.66
C TRP A 68 -5.54 4.15 1.31
N LYS A 69 -5.23 5.23 2.01
CA LYS A 69 -6.22 6.04 2.75
C LYS A 69 -6.16 7.50 2.35
N ASN A 70 -7.32 8.12 2.21
CA ASN A 70 -7.40 9.55 1.92
C ASN A 70 -7.83 10.37 3.14
N GLY A 71 -7.69 11.69 3.06
CA GLY A 71 -8.06 12.60 4.13
C GLY A 71 -9.57 12.65 4.42
N ARG A 72 -10.41 12.10 3.54
CA ARG A 72 -11.87 11.99 3.69
C ARG A 72 -12.32 10.72 4.40
N GLY A 73 -11.39 9.95 4.96
CA GLY A 73 -11.67 8.70 5.67
C GLY A 73 -12.04 7.53 4.76
N LYS A 74 -11.82 7.64 3.44
CA LYS A 74 -12.00 6.52 2.52
C LYS A 74 -10.74 5.68 2.48
N GLU A 75 -10.95 4.38 2.36
CA GLU A 75 -9.90 3.37 2.24
C GLU A 75 -10.07 2.60 0.94
N MET A 76 -8.95 2.32 0.27
CA MET A 76 -8.87 1.44 -0.88
C MET A 76 -7.82 0.37 -0.62
N ILE A 77 -8.23 -0.89 -0.66
CA ILE A 77 -7.34 -2.04 -0.53
C ILE A 77 -7.08 -2.58 -1.93
N ILE A 78 -5.82 -2.72 -2.31
CA ILE A 78 -5.40 -3.36 -3.57
C ILE A 78 -4.67 -4.66 -3.22
N ASN A 79 -5.22 -5.77 -3.70
CA ASN A 79 -4.67 -7.11 -3.49
C ASN A 79 -3.65 -7.46 -4.58
N SER A 80 -2.77 -8.43 -4.32
CA SER A 80 -1.71 -8.86 -5.25
C SER A 80 -2.24 -9.48 -6.55
N ASP A 81 -3.49 -9.96 -6.56
CA ASP A 81 -4.16 -10.47 -7.74
C ASP A 81 -4.88 -9.38 -8.57
N GLY A 82 -4.72 -8.11 -8.18
CA GLY A 82 -5.34 -6.95 -8.83
C GLY A 82 -6.80 -6.72 -8.46
N THR A 83 -7.37 -7.49 -7.54
CA THR A 83 -8.70 -7.18 -6.98
C THR A 83 -8.59 -6.09 -5.93
N THR A 84 -9.69 -5.39 -5.69
CA THR A 84 -9.79 -4.40 -4.59
C THR A 84 -10.69 -4.92 -3.48
N GLY A 85 -10.58 -4.35 -2.29
CA GLY A 85 -11.36 -4.77 -1.12
C GLY A 85 -12.88 -4.67 -1.29
N ASP A 86 -13.35 -3.81 -2.20
CA ASP A 86 -14.76 -3.64 -2.57
C ASP A 86 -15.18 -4.49 -3.79
N GLY A 87 -14.33 -5.42 -4.25
CA GLY A 87 -14.63 -6.36 -5.33
C GLY A 87 -14.42 -5.83 -6.73
N ASN A 88 -13.86 -4.64 -6.90
CA ASN A 88 -13.45 -4.11 -8.20
C ASN A 88 -12.12 -4.73 -8.64
N ARG A 89 -11.67 -4.39 -9.85
CA ARG A 89 -10.42 -4.90 -10.40
C ARG A 89 -9.57 -3.80 -11.01
N ILE A 90 -8.28 -3.85 -10.75
CA ILE A 90 -7.28 -3.01 -11.42
C ILE A 90 -7.00 -3.60 -12.80
N LYS A 91 -7.11 -2.78 -13.82
CA LYS A 91 -6.64 -3.09 -15.17
C LYS A 91 -5.48 -2.18 -15.52
N VAL A 92 -4.35 -2.78 -15.79
CA VAL A 92 -3.15 -2.07 -16.24
C VAL A 92 -3.38 -1.45 -17.61
N ILE A 93 -2.91 -0.23 -17.79
CA ILE A 93 -2.90 0.46 -19.09
C ILE A 93 -1.44 0.58 -19.55
N LYS A 94 -1.09 -0.19 -20.54
CA LYS A 94 0.26 -0.17 -21.10
C LYS A 94 0.60 1.21 -21.68
N ASP A 95 1.83 1.69 -21.35
CA ASP A 95 2.33 3.00 -21.78
C ASP A 95 1.40 4.16 -21.38
N SER A 96 0.76 4.09 -20.22
CA SER A 96 -0.15 5.13 -19.74
C SER A 96 0.58 6.48 -19.56
N SER A 97 1.85 6.45 -19.16
CA SER A 97 2.73 7.62 -19.02
C SER A 97 3.02 8.33 -20.36
N LYS A 98 2.90 7.62 -21.48
CA LYS A 98 3.03 8.20 -22.82
C LYS A 98 1.69 8.73 -23.38
N LYS A 99 0.58 8.26 -22.80
CA LYS A 99 -0.79 8.60 -23.27
C LYS A 99 -1.41 9.74 -22.48
N SER A 100 -0.94 9.98 -21.28
CA SER A 100 -1.45 10.99 -20.37
C SER A 100 -0.31 11.69 -19.64
N SER A 101 -0.55 12.95 -19.25
CA SER A 101 0.39 13.71 -18.41
C SER A 101 0.55 13.13 -17.00
N VAL A 102 -0.40 12.29 -16.57
CA VAL A 102 -0.34 11.52 -15.33
C VAL A 102 -0.46 10.05 -15.67
N PRO A 103 0.50 9.18 -15.30
CA PRO A 103 0.38 7.74 -15.45
C PRO A 103 -0.86 7.23 -14.70
N TYR A 104 -1.53 6.21 -15.22
CA TYR A 104 -2.75 5.70 -14.59
C TYR A 104 -3.00 4.23 -14.86
N VAL A 105 -3.79 3.62 -13.97
CA VAL A 105 -4.45 2.33 -14.20
C VAL A 105 -5.97 2.52 -14.19
N SER A 106 -6.72 1.57 -14.72
CA SER A 106 -8.18 1.62 -14.70
C SER A 106 -8.71 0.79 -13.54
N LEU A 107 -9.57 1.38 -12.73
CA LEU A 107 -10.39 0.68 -11.73
C LEU A 107 -11.70 0.29 -12.39
N GLN A 108 -11.95 -1.00 -12.52
CA GLN A 108 -13.14 -1.55 -13.18
C GLN A 108 -14.09 -2.17 -12.18
N SER A 109 -15.35 -1.77 -12.23
CA SER A 109 -16.49 -2.43 -11.60
C SER A 109 -17.36 -3.11 -12.65
N SER A 110 -18.48 -3.71 -12.21
CA SER A 110 -19.40 -4.40 -13.13
C SER A 110 -19.97 -3.50 -14.25
N ASN A 111 -20.18 -2.21 -13.97
CA ASN A 111 -20.91 -1.31 -14.87
C ASN A 111 -20.18 0.01 -15.16
N THR A 112 -19.08 0.29 -14.48
CA THR A 112 -18.35 1.55 -14.59
C THR A 112 -16.85 1.35 -14.52
N SER A 113 -16.10 2.35 -14.97
CA SER A 113 -14.66 2.42 -14.75
C SER A 113 -14.25 3.82 -14.33
N ALA A 114 -13.19 3.91 -13.55
CA ALA A 114 -12.52 5.15 -13.17
C ALA A 114 -11.02 5.02 -13.43
N ALA A 115 -10.34 6.14 -13.58
CA ALA A 115 -8.88 6.14 -13.60
C ALA A 115 -8.35 6.25 -12.16
N ILE A 116 -7.27 5.53 -11.88
CA ILE A 116 -6.43 5.75 -10.72
C ILE A 116 -5.15 6.41 -11.22
N GLY A 117 -5.01 7.71 -11.00
CA GLY A 117 -3.78 8.44 -11.30
C GLY A 117 -2.68 8.06 -10.32
N LEU A 118 -1.47 7.90 -10.83
CA LEU A 118 -0.30 7.39 -10.12
C LEU A 118 0.73 8.50 -9.96
N PHE A 119 1.08 8.85 -8.74
CA PHE A 119 2.02 9.91 -8.44
C PHE A 119 3.19 9.37 -7.63
N LYS A 120 4.33 9.25 -8.27
CA LYS A 120 5.61 8.95 -7.62
C LYS A 120 6.01 10.04 -6.63
N ILE A 121 6.91 9.71 -5.72
CA ILE A 121 7.58 10.70 -4.88
C ILE A 121 8.21 11.78 -5.76
N GLY A 122 7.94 13.05 -5.45
CA GLY A 122 8.44 14.21 -6.18
C GLY A 122 7.70 14.55 -7.48
N PHE A 123 6.88 13.64 -8.04
CA PHE A 123 6.10 13.94 -9.25
C PHE A 123 4.86 14.75 -8.87
N LYS A 124 4.73 15.93 -9.44
CA LYS A 124 3.59 16.84 -9.19
C LYS A 124 2.51 16.69 -10.24
N ASN A 125 1.27 16.85 -9.82
CA ASN A 125 0.14 16.89 -10.74
C ASN A 125 0.26 18.12 -11.67
N PRO A 126 0.35 17.92 -13.00
CA PRO A 126 0.49 19.04 -13.94
C PRO A 126 -0.68 20.03 -13.93
N MET A 127 -1.85 19.60 -13.45
CA MET A 127 -3.06 20.45 -13.36
C MET A 127 -3.14 21.27 -12.07
N GLY A 128 -2.12 21.17 -11.22
CA GLY A 128 -2.05 21.75 -9.88
C GLY A 128 -2.00 20.65 -8.83
N ASP A 129 -1.14 20.82 -7.82
CA ASP A 129 -0.89 19.79 -6.81
C ASP A 129 -0.83 20.39 -5.41
N GLN A 130 -1.84 20.07 -4.62
CA GLN A 130 -1.93 20.44 -3.21
C GLN A 130 -1.59 19.26 -2.28
N SER A 131 -1.18 18.12 -2.85
CA SER A 131 -0.88 16.89 -2.13
C SER A 131 0.55 16.86 -1.57
N ASP A 132 0.79 15.96 -0.60
CA ASP A 132 2.12 15.72 -0.06
C ASP A 132 2.98 14.92 -1.07
N SER A 133 3.75 15.63 -1.89
CA SER A 133 4.62 15.03 -2.90
C SER A 133 5.84 14.29 -2.32
N SER A 134 6.07 14.33 -1.01
CA SER A 134 7.13 13.54 -0.36
C SER A 134 6.78 12.05 -0.23
N ARG A 135 5.56 11.69 -0.56
CA ARG A 135 5.02 10.32 -0.49
C ARG A 135 4.46 9.87 -1.84
N PRO A 136 4.48 8.57 -2.16
CA PRO A 136 3.71 8.04 -3.27
C PRO A 136 2.22 8.22 -2.97
N ARG A 137 1.44 8.53 -3.99
CA ARG A 137 0.02 8.79 -3.81
C ARG A 137 -0.80 8.44 -5.04
N LEU A 138 -2.06 8.16 -4.81
CA LEU A 138 -3.04 7.80 -5.84
C LEU A 138 -4.19 8.80 -5.80
N ILE A 139 -4.87 8.97 -6.94
CA ILE A 139 -6.16 9.65 -6.99
C ILE A 139 -7.14 8.85 -7.86
N ILE A 140 -8.36 8.68 -7.38
CA ILE A 140 -9.43 8.04 -8.15
C ILE A 140 -10.30 9.13 -8.77
N THR A 141 -10.34 9.19 -10.09
CA THR A 141 -11.04 10.28 -10.79
C THR A 141 -11.59 9.84 -12.15
N GLN A 142 -12.56 10.59 -12.65
CA GLN A 142 -13.10 10.48 -14.01
C GLN A 142 -12.45 11.50 -14.97
N SER A 143 -11.74 12.50 -14.44
CA SER A 143 -11.13 13.56 -15.25
C SER A 143 -9.83 14.05 -14.62
N ALA A 144 -8.93 14.60 -15.43
CA ALA A 144 -7.79 15.35 -14.93
C ALA A 144 -8.25 16.66 -14.27
N GLY A 145 -7.56 17.09 -13.22
CA GLY A 145 -7.89 18.33 -12.49
C GLY A 145 -6.93 18.63 -11.36
N ASN A 146 -7.10 19.81 -10.78
CA ASN A 146 -6.48 20.19 -9.52
C ASN A 146 -7.43 19.78 -8.39
N TYR A 147 -6.95 18.94 -7.50
CA TYR A 147 -7.74 18.38 -6.40
C TYR A 147 -7.12 18.76 -5.06
N ASP A 148 -7.95 18.96 -4.05
CA ASP A 148 -7.49 19.19 -2.68
C ASP A 148 -6.72 17.98 -2.13
N GLU A 149 -5.84 18.20 -1.16
CA GLU A 149 -4.99 17.17 -0.58
C GLU A 149 -5.77 15.96 -0.06
N ASP A 150 -6.95 16.21 0.51
CA ASP A 150 -7.79 15.18 1.12
C ASP A 150 -8.42 14.17 0.11
N PHE A 151 -8.35 14.44 -1.20
CA PHE A 151 -8.73 13.47 -2.23
C PHE A 151 -7.66 12.43 -2.52
N TYR A 152 -6.39 12.75 -2.24
CA TYR A 152 -5.29 11.85 -2.52
C TYR A 152 -5.20 10.74 -1.48
N TYR A 153 -4.97 9.52 -1.96
CA TYR A 153 -4.73 8.33 -1.14
C TYR A 153 -3.22 8.15 -0.95
N TYR A 154 -2.82 7.87 0.29
CA TYR A 154 -1.43 7.66 0.72
C TYR A 154 -1.22 6.29 1.32
#